data_b1455e608f3025be13f34a8559d12c0f
#
_entry.id   b1455e608f3025be13f34a8559d12c0f
#
_cell.length_a   1.000
_cell.length_b   1.000
_cell.length_c   1.000
_cell.angle_alpha   90.00
_cell.angle_beta   90.00
_cell.angle_gamma   90.00
#
_symmetry.space_group_name_H-M   'P 1'
#
loop_
_entity.id
_entity.type
_entity.pdbx_description
1 polymer ?
#
loop_
_entity_poly.entity_id
_entity_poly.type
_entity_poly.pdbx_seq_one_letter_code
_entity_poly.pdbx_strand_id
1 'polypeptide(L)'
;MALTEQDRIDITDLINRHGHLTDAGKLDQAGELFTPEATYDLDDFDRGSLHGTAAIHEAALALGDANPVGHHVTNILITQIDDRSARVQSKGIGIKADGTAGSVVYDDIVTRQPDGWKISYRKVTATRAALGQQEVGPREVLERFHQAAISQSADDMSRVYALDAVHEFPFTSPGLPSRLEGRDEIVNWIAAGWKAHPLKYERYRTLAIYDTNDPETIIVEQEALGTSASTGEFTLPNIVVLTARNGHIAHLRDYVNILAATAAMGRDM
;
A
#
# COMPACT_ATOMS: atom_id res chain seq x y z
N MET A 1 -21.56 -34.89 7.76
CA MET A 1 -22.45 -34.92 6.56
C MET A 1 -22.04 -33.78 5.63
N ALA A 2 -22.33 -33.89 4.31
CA ALA A 2 -22.11 -32.78 3.41
C ALA A 2 -23.08 -31.62 3.73
N LEU A 3 -22.65 -30.36 3.45
CA LEU A 3 -23.53 -29.20 3.49
C LEU A 3 -24.73 -29.43 2.57
N THR A 4 -25.91 -29.26 3.12
CA THR A 4 -27.17 -29.32 2.32
C THR A 4 -27.33 -28.07 1.48
N GLU A 5 -28.25 -28.11 0.53
CA GLU A 5 -28.62 -26.91 -0.26
C GLU A 5 -29.18 -25.81 0.67
N GLN A 6 -29.99 -26.18 1.67
CA GLN A 6 -30.51 -25.24 2.65
C GLN A 6 -29.37 -24.57 3.45
N ASP A 7 -28.35 -25.33 3.87
CA ASP A 7 -27.19 -24.77 4.54
C ASP A 7 -26.47 -23.70 3.70
N ARG A 8 -26.35 -23.96 2.39
CA ARG A 8 -25.72 -22.99 1.48
C ARG A 8 -26.55 -21.72 1.33
N ILE A 9 -27.87 -21.84 1.27
CA ILE A 9 -28.80 -20.70 1.26
C ILE A 9 -28.67 -19.92 2.56
N ASP A 10 -28.76 -20.59 3.71
CA ASP A 10 -28.69 -19.94 5.04
C ASP A 10 -27.36 -19.21 5.24
N ILE A 11 -26.24 -19.82 4.82
CA ILE A 11 -24.90 -19.17 4.87
C ILE A 11 -24.85 -17.96 3.93
N THR A 12 -25.38 -18.07 2.72
CA THR A 12 -25.43 -16.96 1.76
C THR A 12 -26.24 -15.80 2.31
N ASP A 13 -27.39 -16.07 2.91
CA ASP A 13 -28.26 -15.06 3.53
C ASP A 13 -27.57 -14.41 4.75
N LEU A 14 -26.85 -15.20 5.56
CA LEU A 14 -26.04 -14.68 6.67
C LEU A 14 -25.03 -13.65 6.19
N ILE A 15 -24.26 -13.97 5.14
CA ILE A 15 -23.23 -13.10 4.59
C ILE A 15 -23.83 -11.81 4.00
N ASN A 16 -24.94 -11.93 3.28
CA ASN A 16 -25.63 -10.77 2.68
C ASN A 16 -26.25 -9.85 3.73
N ARG A 17 -26.76 -10.42 4.84
CA ARG A 17 -27.40 -9.68 5.94
C ARG A 17 -26.44 -8.69 6.61
N HIS A 18 -25.13 -8.95 6.57
CA HIS A 18 -24.12 -8.02 7.13
C HIS A 18 -24.26 -6.59 6.55
N GLY A 19 -24.30 -6.44 5.23
CA GLY A 19 -24.48 -5.12 4.61
C GLY A 19 -25.80 -4.45 5.03
N HIS A 20 -26.90 -5.19 5.01
CA HIS A 20 -28.21 -4.65 5.36
C HIS A 20 -28.29 -4.15 6.81
N LEU A 21 -27.71 -4.89 7.77
CA LEU A 21 -27.75 -4.47 9.18
C LEU A 21 -26.83 -3.27 9.42
N THR A 22 -25.64 -3.28 8.80
CA THR A 22 -24.66 -2.21 8.96
C THR A 22 -25.20 -0.88 8.36
N ASP A 23 -25.71 -0.92 7.14
CA ASP A 23 -26.22 0.27 6.45
C ASP A 23 -27.50 0.83 7.10
N ALA A 24 -28.29 -0.04 7.76
CA ALA A 24 -29.46 0.35 8.54
C ALA A 24 -29.11 0.89 9.96
N GLY A 25 -27.82 0.92 10.33
CA GLY A 25 -27.38 1.33 11.68
C GLY A 25 -27.77 0.37 12.79
N LYS A 26 -28.17 -0.88 12.45
CA LYS A 26 -28.59 -1.92 13.40
C LYS A 26 -27.43 -2.70 13.97
N LEU A 27 -26.41 -1.99 14.45
CA LEU A 27 -25.16 -2.59 14.94
C LEU A 27 -25.35 -3.40 16.23
N ASP A 28 -26.40 -3.10 16.99
CA ASP A 28 -26.85 -3.87 18.17
C ASP A 28 -27.29 -5.30 17.81
N GLN A 29 -27.64 -5.55 16.55
CA GLN A 29 -28.02 -6.87 16.04
C GLN A 29 -26.80 -7.69 15.55
N ALA A 30 -25.56 -7.30 15.86
CA ALA A 30 -24.36 -8.05 15.47
C ALA A 30 -24.38 -9.51 15.93
N GLY A 31 -25.08 -9.83 17.03
CA GLY A 31 -25.30 -11.20 17.50
C GLY A 31 -26.14 -12.08 16.57
N GLU A 32 -26.85 -11.51 15.59
CA GLU A 32 -27.51 -12.30 14.53
C GLU A 32 -26.52 -12.81 13.50
N LEU A 33 -25.37 -12.15 13.35
CA LEU A 33 -24.35 -12.46 12.36
C LEU A 33 -23.19 -13.25 12.96
N PHE A 34 -22.75 -12.86 14.16
CA PHE A 34 -21.53 -13.34 14.77
C PHE A 34 -21.80 -14.22 15.99
N THR A 35 -20.89 -15.17 16.24
CA THR A 35 -20.89 -15.87 17.54
C THR A 35 -20.49 -14.90 18.65
N PRO A 36 -20.88 -15.14 19.92
CA PRO A 36 -20.52 -14.26 21.03
C PRO A 36 -19.01 -14.01 21.16
N GLU A 37 -18.17 -15.00 20.82
CA GLU A 37 -16.71 -14.98 20.90
C GLU A 37 -16.03 -14.74 19.55
N ALA A 38 -16.76 -14.27 18.54
CA ALA A 38 -16.23 -14.09 17.20
C ALA A 38 -14.97 -13.22 17.19
N THR A 39 -14.03 -13.56 16.33
CA THR A 39 -12.87 -12.75 16.04
C THR A 39 -13.06 -12.02 14.71
N TYR A 40 -12.89 -10.71 14.72
CA TYR A 40 -12.93 -9.85 13.54
C TYR A 40 -11.55 -9.26 13.33
N ASP A 41 -10.79 -9.82 12.38
CA ASP A 41 -9.40 -9.48 12.08
C ASP A 41 -9.35 -8.30 11.10
N LEU A 42 -8.80 -7.18 11.57
CA LEU A 42 -8.59 -5.93 10.82
C LEU A 42 -7.10 -5.57 10.76
N ASP A 43 -6.19 -6.53 10.89
CA ASP A 43 -4.74 -6.30 10.87
C ASP A 43 -4.31 -5.55 9.58
N ASP A 44 -4.96 -5.86 8.45
CA ASP A 44 -4.68 -5.19 7.17
C ASP A 44 -5.08 -3.69 7.14
N PHE A 45 -5.76 -3.22 8.17
CA PHE A 45 -6.16 -1.82 8.39
C PHE A 45 -5.47 -1.19 9.62
N ASP A 46 -4.41 -1.82 10.14
CA ASP A 46 -3.67 -1.40 11.34
C ASP A 46 -4.55 -1.23 12.59
N ARG A 47 -5.64 -2.03 12.67
CA ARG A 47 -6.61 -1.96 13.77
C ARG A 47 -6.60 -3.19 14.68
N GLY A 48 -5.76 -4.17 14.38
CA GLY A 48 -5.70 -5.42 15.12
C GLY A 48 -6.95 -6.26 15.01
N SER A 49 -7.09 -7.23 15.89
CA SER A 49 -8.23 -8.13 15.95
C SER A 49 -9.20 -7.73 17.07
N LEU A 50 -10.50 -7.66 16.73
CA LEU A 50 -11.59 -7.41 17.67
C LEU A 50 -12.15 -8.76 18.14
N HIS A 51 -12.44 -8.88 19.44
CA HIS A 51 -12.95 -10.12 20.01
C HIS A 51 -14.33 -9.91 20.66
N GLY A 52 -15.30 -10.67 20.18
CA GLY A 52 -16.69 -10.64 20.62
C GLY A 52 -17.53 -9.53 19.97
N THR A 53 -18.86 -9.74 19.97
CA THR A 53 -19.82 -8.85 19.32
C THR A 53 -19.84 -7.44 19.90
N ALA A 54 -19.54 -7.28 21.20
CA ALA A 54 -19.48 -5.95 21.83
C ALA A 54 -18.32 -5.12 21.26
N ALA A 55 -17.10 -5.69 21.12
CA ALA A 55 -15.96 -5.00 20.56
C ALA A 55 -16.18 -4.65 19.08
N ILE A 56 -16.82 -5.55 18.31
CA ILE A 56 -17.19 -5.29 16.90
C ILE A 56 -18.16 -4.09 16.81
N HIS A 57 -19.16 -4.06 17.66
CA HIS A 57 -20.14 -2.97 17.73
C HIS A 57 -19.46 -1.62 18.09
N GLU A 58 -18.66 -1.62 19.15
CA GLU A 58 -17.95 -0.40 19.60
C GLU A 58 -17.01 0.14 18.51
N ALA A 59 -16.27 -0.75 17.83
CA ALA A 59 -15.38 -0.36 16.75
C ALA A 59 -16.14 0.23 15.55
N ALA A 60 -17.30 -0.33 15.19
CA ALA A 60 -18.17 0.20 14.16
C ALA A 60 -18.72 1.60 14.51
N LEU A 61 -19.14 1.81 15.77
CA LEU A 61 -19.57 3.13 16.24
C LEU A 61 -18.42 4.14 16.24
N ALA A 62 -17.21 3.74 16.65
CA ALA A 62 -16.04 4.61 16.69
C ALA A 62 -15.60 5.11 15.30
N LEU A 63 -15.94 4.42 14.22
CA LEU A 63 -15.70 4.87 12.86
C LEU A 63 -16.54 6.11 12.48
N GLY A 64 -17.73 6.28 13.08
CA GLY A 64 -18.58 7.44 12.81
C GLY A 64 -18.78 7.68 11.32
N ASP A 65 -18.53 8.91 10.87
CA ASP A 65 -18.66 9.34 9.47
C ASP A 65 -17.65 8.69 8.50
N ALA A 66 -16.63 7.98 9.03
CA ALA A 66 -15.70 7.21 8.20
C ALA A 66 -16.27 5.85 7.76
N ASN A 67 -17.42 5.44 8.33
CA ASN A 67 -18.13 4.25 7.85
C ASN A 67 -18.61 4.43 6.42
N PRO A 68 -18.54 3.38 5.58
CA PRO A 68 -19.29 3.36 4.34
C PRO A 68 -20.78 3.55 4.57
N VAL A 69 -21.44 4.25 3.67
CA VAL A 69 -22.92 4.40 3.63
C VAL A 69 -23.58 3.26 2.85
N GLY A 70 -22.81 2.43 2.18
CA GLY A 70 -23.28 1.27 1.45
C GLY A 70 -22.25 0.13 1.52
N HIS A 71 -22.66 -1.02 2.03
CA HIS A 71 -21.88 -2.26 2.07
C HIS A 71 -22.51 -3.28 1.11
N HIS A 72 -21.79 -3.60 0.05
CA HIS A 72 -22.22 -4.59 -0.93
C HIS A 72 -21.33 -5.83 -0.85
N VAL A 73 -21.92 -7.00 -0.67
CA VAL A 73 -21.19 -8.27 -0.63
C VAL A 73 -21.56 -9.07 -1.89
N THR A 74 -20.53 -9.60 -2.56
CA THR A 74 -20.67 -10.33 -3.81
C THR A 74 -19.70 -11.52 -3.89
N ASN A 75 -19.80 -12.34 -4.92
CA ASN A 75 -18.83 -13.40 -5.25
C ASN A 75 -18.63 -14.38 -4.08
N ILE A 76 -19.72 -14.82 -3.47
CA ILE A 76 -19.70 -15.71 -2.31
C ILE A 76 -19.31 -17.13 -2.75
N LEU A 77 -18.24 -17.67 -2.18
CA LEU A 77 -17.77 -19.04 -2.33
C LEU A 77 -17.80 -19.77 -1.00
N ILE A 78 -18.51 -20.89 -0.91
CA ILE A 78 -18.67 -21.68 0.29
C ILE A 78 -17.94 -23.01 0.15
N THR A 79 -16.97 -23.25 1.02
CA THR A 79 -16.19 -24.50 1.08
C THR A 79 -16.40 -25.16 2.44
N GLN A 80 -16.93 -26.36 2.46
CA GLN A 80 -17.12 -27.13 3.68
C GLN A 80 -15.76 -27.45 4.34
N ILE A 81 -15.66 -27.24 5.65
CA ILE A 81 -14.52 -27.68 6.48
C ILE A 81 -14.86 -29.02 7.12
N ASP A 82 -15.99 -29.07 7.83
CA ASP A 82 -16.49 -30.27 8.52
C ASP A 82 -18.05 -30.27 8.58
N ASP A 83 -18.64 -31.09 9.44
CA ASP A 83 -20.12 -31.22 9.59
C ASP A 83 -20.78 -29.96 10.19
N ARG A 84 -20.00 -29.07 10.80
CA ARG A 84 -20.49 -27.93 11.58
C ARG A 84 -19.84 -26.62 11.20
N SER A 85 -18.89 -26.61 10.26
CA SER A 85 -18.17 -25.42 9.87
C SER A 85 -17.91 -25.36 8.36
N ALA A 86 -17.87 -24.14 7.85
CA ALA A 86 -17.51 -23.85 6.47
C ALA A 86 -16.65 -22.57 6.40
N ARG A 87 -15.75 -22.52 5.42
CA ARG A 87 -15.05 -21.31 5.00
C ARG A 87 -15.87 -20.61 3.95
N VAL A 88 -16.06 -19.32 4.10
CA VAL A 88 -16.76 -18.50 3.14
C VAL A 88 -15.85 -17.37 2.68
N GLN A 89 -15.56 -17.32 1.38
CA GLN A 89 -14.85 -16.21 0.77
C GLN A 89 -15.84 -15.34 0.01
N SER A 90 -15.75 -14.03 0.18
CA SER A 90 -16.60 -13.09 -0.56
C SER A 90 -15.87 -11.78 -0.85
N LYS A 91 -16.42 -10.99 -1.77
CA LYS A 91 -15.94 -9.65 -2.09
C LYS A 91 -16.86 -8.62 -1.44
N GLY A 92 -16.25 -7.62 -0.79
CA GLY A 92 -16.96 -6.48 -0.24
C GLY A 92 -16.64 -5.21 -1.03
N ILE A 93 -17.65 -4.37 -1.23
CA ILE A 93 -17.50 -3.01 -1.75
C ILE A 93 -18.11 -2.09 -0.70
N GLY A 94 -17.30 -1.20 -0.14
CA GLY A 94 -17.76 -0.12 0.73
C GLY A 94 -17.82 1.18 -0.05
N ILE A 95 -18.98 1.84 -0.06
CA ILE A 95 -19.17 3.16 -0.70
C ILE A 95 -19.27 4.20 0.40
N LYS A 96 -18.43 5.23 0.37
CA LYS A 96 -18.45 6.33 1.32
C LYS A 96 -19.44 7.41 0.90
N ALA A 97 -19.79 8.31 1.83
CA ALA A 97 -20.74 9.41 1.59
C ALA A 97 -20.27 10.38 0.47
N ASP A 98 -18.98 10.49 0.23
CA ASP A 98 -18.39 11.29 -0.85
C ASP A 98 -18.39 10.57 -2.22
N GLY A 99 -18.92 9.34 -2.29
CA GLY A 99 -18.95 8.52 -3.50
C GLY A 99 -17.69 7.72 -3.77
N THR A 100 -16.65 7.83 -2.94
CA THR A 100 -15.46 6.98 -3.07
C THR A 100 -15.79 5.54 -2.69
N ALA A 101 -15.19 4.58 -3.39
CA ALA A 101 -15.41 3.16 -3.15
C ALA A 101 -14.10 2.45 -2.81
N GLY A 102 -14.18 1.51 -1.86
CA GLY A 102 -13.10 0.59 -1.51
C GLY A 102 -13.51 -0.86 -1.78
N SER A 103 -12.56 -1.70 -2.13
CA SER A 103 -12.77 -3.13 -2.35
C SER A 103 -12.04 -3.94 -1.28
N VAL A 104 -12.72 -4.93 -0.71
CA VAL A 104 -12.14 -5.84 0.27
C VAL A 104 -12.46 -7.30 -0.08
N VAL A 105 -11.68 -8.20 0.49
CA VAL A 105 -11.99 -9.63 0.55
C VAL A 105 -12.35 -9.98 1.99
N TYR A 106 -13.49 -10.62 2.18
CA TYR A 106 -13.82 -11.29 3.43
C TYR A 106 -13.42 -12.75 3.34
N ASP A 107 -12.76 -13.25 4.38
CA ASP A 107 -12.44 -14.66 4.58
C ASP A 107 -13.04 -15.07 5.93
N ASP A 108 -14.18 -15.74 5.87
CA ASP A 108 -14.99 -16.06 7.03
C ASP A 108 -14.91 -17.55 7.37
N ILE A 109 -14.92 -17.86 8.67
CA ILE A 109 -15.30 -19.17 9.18
C ILE A 109 -16.69 -19.04 9.77
N VAL A 110 -17.64 -19.77 9.21
CA VAL A 110 -19.00 -19.87 9.74
C VAL A 110 -19.19 -21.20 10.46
N THR A 111 -19.90 -21.15 11.58
CA THR A 111 -20.18 -22.32 12.40
C THR A 111 -21.66 -22.47 12.66
N ARG A 112 -22.12 -23.73 12.69
CA ARG A 112 -23.51 -24.07 12.99
C ARG A 112 -23.77 -23.93 14.48
N GLN A 113 -24.67 -23.04 14.84
CA GLN A 113 -25.19 -22.81 16.18
C GLN A 113 -26.60 -23.43 16.34
N PRO A 114 -27.16 -23.53 17.55
CA PRO A 114 -28.54 -24.01 17.72
C PRO A 114 -29.60 -23.18 17.00
N ASP A 115 -29.34 -21.88 16.80
CA ASP A 115 -30.21 -20.90 16.18
C ASP A 115 -29.83 -20.56 14.72
N GLY A 116 -28.94 -21.34 14.08
CA GLY A 116 -28.54 -21.18 12.70
C GLY A 116 -27.02 -21.03 12.49
N TRP A 117 -26.63 -20.62 11.31
CA TRP A 117 -25.23 -20.37 11.00
C TRP A 117 -24.79 -18.98 11.49
N LYS A 118 -23.58 -18.88 12.05
CA LYS A 118 -22.97 -17.61 12.49
C LYS A 118 -21.48 -17.55 12.12
N ILE A 119 -20.97 -16.35 11.92
CA ILE A 119 -19.56 -16.09 11.67
C ILE A 119 -18.83 -16.19 13.01
N SER A 120 -17.86 -17.10 13.11
CA SER A 120 -16.99 -17.25 14.29
C SER A 120 -15.64 -16.56 14.10
N TYR A 121 -15.21 -16.38 12.85
CA TYR A 121 -14.02 -15.63 12.48
C TYR A 121 -14.26 -14.90 11.16
N ARG A 122 -13.83 -13.66 11.07
CA ARG A 122 -13.79 -12.88 9.83
C ARG A 122 -12.45 -12.18 9.72
N LYS A 123 -11.76 -12.36 8.60
CA LYS A 123 -10.63 -11.53 8.19
C LYS A 123 -11.05 -10.62 7.05
N VAL A 124 -10.67 -9.33 7.15
CA VAL A 124 -10.91 -8.34 6.10
C VAL A 124 -9.58 -7.91 5.53
N THR A 125 -9.42 -8.10 4.22
CA THR A 125 -8.22 -7.68 3.49
C THR A 125 -8.60 -6.69 2.40
N ALA A 126 -7.99 -5.51 2.38
CA ALA A 126 -8.23 -4.52 1.35
C ALA A 126 -7.60 -4.95 0.02
N THR A 127 -8.29 -4.71 -1.10
CA THR A 127 -7.72 -4.88 -2.44
C THR A 127 -7.21 -3.54 -2.91
N ARG A 128 -5.89 -3.34 -2.81
CA ARG A 128 -5.22 -2.07 -3.13
C ARG A 128 -4.57 -2.07 -4.52
N ALA A 129 -4.27 -3.26 -5.05
CA ALA A 129 -3.62 -3.42 -6.35
C ALA A 129 -4.43 -4.30 -7.31
N ALA A 130 -4.41 -3.98 -8.59
CA ALA A 130 -5.07 -4.76 -9.63
C ALA A 130 -4.40 -6.14 -9.80
N LEU A 131 -5.19 -7.16 -10.16
CA LEU A 131 -4.72 -8.51 -10.48
C LEU A 131 -3.98 -9.23 -9.32
N GLY A 132 -4.24 -8.84 -8.07
CA GLY A 132 -3.58 -9.43 -6.90
C GLY A 132 -2.07 -9.20 -6.85
N GLN A 133 -1.56 -8.19 -7.57
CA GLN A 133 -0.18 -7.78 -7.45
C GLN A 133 0.07 -7.33 -6.02
N GLN A 134 1.16 -7.81 -5.40
CA GLN A 134 1.60 -7.27 -4.13
C GLN A 134 1.84 -5.76 -4.31
N GLU A 135 1.41 -4.97 -3.34
CA GLU A 135 1.80 -3.57 -3.33
C GLU A 135 3.32 -3.50 -3.36
N VAL A 136 3.84 -2.85 -4.38
CA VAL A 136 5.27 -2.61 -4.50
C VAL A 136 5.62 -1.55 -3.46
N GLY A 137 6.22 -1.99 -2.38
CA GLY A 137 6.58 -1.13 -1.26
C GLY A 137 7.76 -0.19 -1.60
N PRO A 138 8.04 0.81 -0.72
CA PRO A 138 9.05 1.82 -0.98
C PRO A 138 10.46 1.25 -1.18
N ARG A 139 10.79 0.11 -0.59
CA ARG A 139 12.08 -0.57 -0.79
C ARG A 139 12.25 -1.08 -2.23
N GLU A 140 11.22 -1.70 -2.79
CA GLU A 140 11.25 -2.18 -4.17
C GLU A 140 11.21 -1.02 -5.17
N VAL A 141 10.48 0.06 -4.88
CA VAL A 141 10.48 1.28 -5.69
C VAL A 141 11.88 1.92 -5.71
N LEU A 142 12.59 1.92 -4.58
CA LEU A 142 13.99 2.37 -4.49
C LEU A 142 14.91 1.54 -5.41
N GLU A 143 14.79 0.22 -5.39
CA GLU A 143 15.56 -0.67 -6.26
C GLU A 143 15.33 -0.36 -7.74
N ARG A 144 14.07 -0.17 -8.13
CA ARG A 144 13.70 0.23 -9.51
C ARG A 144 14.29 1.59 -9.88
N PHE A 145 14.28 2.54 -8.96
CA PHE A 145 14.91 3.85 -9.14
C PHE A 145 16.43 3.72 -9.38
N HIS A 146 17.13 2.92 -8.56
CA HIS A 146 18.55 2.65 -8.73
C HIS A 146 18.85 2.03 -10.10
N GLN A 147 18.08 1.03 -10.52
CA GLN A 147 18.26 0.39 -11.82
C GLN A 147 18.05 1.36 -12.99
N ALA A 148 17.01 2.19 -12.93
CA ALA A 148 16.75 3.21 -13.94
C ALA A 148 17.87 4.26 -14.00
N ALA A 149 18.45 4.64 -12.86
CA ALA A 149 19.58 5.56 -12.80
C ALA A 149 20.88 4.93 -13.34
N ILE A 150 21.15 3.66 -13.04
CA ILE A 150 22.32 2.93 -13.56
C ILE A 150 22.23 2.76 -15.08
N SER A 151 21.05 2.35 -15.58
CA SER A 151 20.83 2.19 -17.03
C SER A 151 20.71 3.50 -17.78
N GLN A 152 20.56 4.63 -17.07
CA GLN A 152 20.27 5.95 -17.62
C GLN A 152 19.09 5.95 -18.61
N SER A 153 18.08 5.13 -18.30
CA SER A 153 16.86 4.96 -19.10
C SER A 153 15.77 5.92 -18.64
N ALA A 154 15.45 6.91 -19.49
CA ALA A 154 14.33 7.83 -19.22
C ALA A 154 12.98 7.08 -19.21
N ASP A 155 12.82 6.05 -20.03
CA ASP A 155 11.60 5.24 -20.07
C ASP A 155 11.42 4.45 -18.76
N ASP A 156 12.48 3.83 -18.23
CA ASP A 156 12.42 3.13 -16.95
C ASP A 156 12.21 4.11 -15.81
N MET A 157 12.90 5.27 -15.82
CA MET A 157 12.69 6.31 -14.82
C MET A 157 11.25 6.82 -14.84
N SER A 158 10.63 6.96 -16.01
CA SER A 158 9.22 7.36 -16.12
C SER A 158 8.25 6.35 -15.49
N ARG A 159 8.62 5.07 -15.46
CA ARG A 159 7.82 4.00 -14.82
C ARG A 159 7.97 3.97 -13.31
N VAL A 160 8.99 4.62 -12.77
CA VAL A 160 9.25 4.68 -11.32
C VAL A 160 8.48 5.82 -10.66
N TYR A 161 8.30 6.96 -11.33
CA TYR A 161 7.59 8.12 -10.77
C TYR A 161 6.08 8.09 -11.03
N ALA A 162 5.27 8.51 -10.04
CA ALA A 162 3.86 8.80 -10.22
C ALA A 162 3.66 9.99 -11.15
N LEU A 163 2.47 10.11 -11.78
CA LEU A 163 2.16 11.21 -12.71
C LEU A 163 2.30 12.60 -12.07
N ASP A 164 1.89 12.69 -10.80
CA ASP A 164 1.88 13.89 -9.97
C ASP A 164 3.03 13.93 -8.94
N ALA A 165 4.09 13.18 -9.20
CA ALA A 165 5.23 13.07 -8.30
C ALA A 165 5.90 14.41 -8.02
N VAL A 166 6.50 14.52 -6.85
CA VAL A 166 7.33 15.66 -6.44
C VAL A 166 8.73 15.18 -6.14
N HIS A 167 9.74 15.90 -6.67
CA HIS A 167 11.15 15.67 -6.34
C HIS A 167 11.76 16.97 -5.81
N GLU A 168 12.27 16.94 -4.60
CA GLU A 168 12.85 18.08 -3.91
C GLU A 168 14.34 17.88 -3.66
N PHE A 169 15.08 18.98 -3.76
CA PHE A 169 16.49 19.08 -3.35
C PHE A 169 16.59 20.07 -2.20
N PRO A 170 16.52 19.58 -0.92
CA PRO A 170 16.51 20.47 0.26
C PRO A 170 17.77 21.32 0.41
N PHE A 171 18.91 20.85 -0.12
CA PHE A 171 20.14 21.65 -0.21
C PHE A 171 20.23 22.28 -1.60
N THR A 172 20.24 23.60 -1.64
CA THR A 172 20.25 24.36 -2.89
C THR A 172 21.67 24.69 -3.35
N SER A 173 21.87 24.72 -4.67
CA SER A 173 23.10 25.15 -5.32
C SER A 173 22.74 25.84 -6.65
N PRO A 174 23.55 26.77 -7.16
CA PRO A 174 23.32 27.33 -8.48
C PRO A 174 23.20 26.23 -9.55
N GLY A 175 22.09 26.25 -10.29
CA GLY A 175 21.78 25.26 -11.33
C GLY A 175 21.08 24.00 -10.84
N LEU A 176 20.88 23.82 -9.53
CA LEU A 176 20.05 22.77 -8.97
C LEU A 176 18.66 23.34 -8.62
N PRO A 177 17.55 22.82 -9.18
CA PRO A 177 16.22 23.27 -8.80
C PRO A 177 15.95 22.87 -7.33
N SER A 178 15.19 23.66 -6.60
CA SER A 178 14.77 23.28 -5.25
C SER A 178 13.66 22.23 -5.27
N ARG A 179 12.86 22.21 -6.34
CA ARG A 179 11.67 21.35 -6.47
C ARG A 179 11.31 21.19 -7.95
N LEU A 180 10.86 19.99 -8.30
CA LEU A 180 10.29 19.61 -9.59
C LEU A 180 8.93 18.98 -9.35
N GLU A 181 7.94 19.27 -10.18
CA GLU A 181 6.57 18.79 -10.04
C GLU A 181 6.07 18.09 -11.31
N GLY A 182 5.56 16.88 -11.13
CA GLY A 182 5.10 16.03 -12.21
C GLY A 182 6.22 15.19 -12.83
N ARG A 183 5.84 13.96 -13.19
CA ARG A 183 6.75 12.94 -13.71
C ARG A 183 7.56 13.43 -14.91
N ASP A 184 6.91 14.07 -15.86
CA ASP A 184 7.57 14.44 -17.11
C ASP A 184 8.64 15.52 -16.89
N GLU A 185 8.40 16.50 -16.01
CA GLU A 185 9.39 17.50 -15.62
C GLU A 185 10.59 16.84 -14.93
N ILE A 186 10.33 15.96 -13.95
CA ILE A 186 11.36 15.24 -13.20
C ILE A 186 12.23 14.39 -14.13
N VAL A 187 11.60 13.57 -14.98
CA VAL A 187 12.32 12.66 -15.88
C VAL A 187 13.12 13.43 -16.93
N ASN A 188 12.57 14.51 -17.50
CA ASN A 188 13.27 15.35 -18.45
C ASN A 188 14.49 16.01 -17.81
N TRP A 189 14.39 16.52 -16.58
CA TRP A 189 15.50 17.12 -15.86
C TRP A 189 16.61 16.09 -15.58
N ILE A 190 16.25 14.89 -15.07
CA ILE A 190 17.20 13.79 -14.82
C ILE A 190 17.91 13.38 -16.12
N ALA A 191 17.15 13.14 -17.20
CA ALA A 191 17.70 12.74 -18.49
C ALA A 191 18.61 13.82 -19.12
N ALA A 192 18.28 15.09 -18.94
CA ALA A 192 19.16 16.19 -19.34
C ALA A 192 20.47 16.19 -18.54
N GLY A 193 20.39 15.90 -17.23
CA GLY A 193 21.56 15.75 -16.36
C GLY A 193 22.50 14.64 -16.83
N TRP A 194 21.99 13.46 -17.16
CA TRP A 194 22.80 12.36 -17.70
C TRP A 194 23.54 12.71 -18.98
N LYS A 195 22.92 13.53 -19.84
CA LYS A 195 23.56 14.01 -21.09
C LYS A 195 24.60 15.13 -20.88
N ALA A 196 24.35 15.95 -19.86
CA ALA A 196 25.17 17.13 -19.58
C ALA A 196 26.42 16.85 -18.74
N HIS A 197 26.38 15.76 -17.94
CA HIS A 197 27.44 15.46 -16.98
C HIS A 197 28.19 14.17 -17.36
N PRO A 198 29.51 14.12 -17.11
CA PRO A 198 30.36 12.99 -17.48
C PRO A 198 30.23 11.81 -16.48
N LEU A 199 29.17 11.75 -15.67
CA LEU A 199 29.00 10.76 -14.62
C LEU A 199 28.23 9.55 -15.16
N LYS A 200 28.82 8.36 -14.95
CA LYS A 200 28.18 7.07 -15.22
C LYS A 200 28.02 6.32 -13.91
N TYR A 201 26.79 6.16 -13.45
CA TYR A 201 26.47 5.34 -12.27
C TYR A 201 26.60 3.86 -12.62
N GLU A 202 27.26 3.08 -11.76
CA GLU A 202 27.48 1.67 -11.96
C GLU A 202 26.78 0.81 -10.91
N ARG A 203 26.65 1.34 -9.69
CA ARG A 203 25.94 0.68 -8.60
C ARG A 203 25.53 1.69 -7.52
N TYR A 204 24.53 1.30 -6.75
CA TYR A 204 24.20 1.94 -5.47
C TYR A 204 24.58 1.00 -4.32
N ARG A 205 25.12 1.55 -3.26
CA ARG A 205 25.39 0.86 -1.99
C ARG A 205 24.49 1.48 -0.93
N THR A 206 23.47 0.75 -0.52
CA THR A 206 22.62 1.13 0.61
C THR A 206 23.38 0.88 1.90
N LEU A 207 23.54 1.89 2.73
CA LEU A 207 24.22 1.81 4.03
C LEU A 207 23.22 1.50 5.13
N ALA A 208 22.06 2.17 5.12
CA ALA A 208 20.96 1.92 6.04
C ALA A 208 19.61 2.30 5.42
N ILE A 209 18.55 1.62 5.85
CA ILE A 209 17.16 1.99 5.55
C ILE A 209 16.41 2.05 6.89
N TYR A 210 15.77 3.19 7.13
CA TYR A 210 14.94 3.43 8.30
C TYR A 210 13.49 3.48 7.89
N ASP A 211 12.66 2.66 8.51
CA ASP A 211 11.21 2.75 8.39
C ASP A 211 10.71 3.95 9.19
N THR A 212 9.65 4.58 8.73
CA THR A 212 9.01 5.72 9.42
C THR A 212 7.65 5.31 9.99
N ASN A 213 6.94 6.23 10.64
CA ASN A 213 5.57 5.99 11.09
C ASN A 213 4.58 5.89 9.91
N ASP A 214 4.97 6.30 8.71
CA ASP A 214 4.23 6.12 7.47
C ASP A 214 4.84 4.91 6.72
N PRO A 215 4.13 3.79 6.57
CA PRO A 215 4.65 2.59 5.91
C PRO A 215 4.98 2.80 4.43
N GLU A 216 4.46 3.87 3.81
CA GLU A 216 4.79 4.27 2.44
C GLU A 216 6.08 5.08 2.34
N THR A 217 6.69 5.48 3.47
CA THR A 217 7.86 6.38 3.51
C THR A 217 9.05 5.72 4.20
N ILE A 218 10.20 5.73 3.53
CA ILE A 218 11.49 5.30 4.08
C ILE A 218 12.54 6.42 4.00
N ILE A 219 13.51 6.36 4.93
CA ILE A 219 14.73 7.17 4.85
C ILE A 219 15.89 6.24 4.53
N VAL A 220 16.69 6.62 3.54
CA VAL A 220 17.77 5.78 3.02
C VAL A 220 19.09 6.54 3.04
N GLU A 221 20.07 6.00 3.75
CA GLU A 221 21.47 6.39 3.61
C GLU A 221 22.13 5.52 2.55
N GLN A 222 22.72 6.14 1.55
CA GLN A 222 23.27 5.41 0.42
C GLN A 222 24.46 6.12 -0.22
N GLU A 223 25.15 5.38 -1.08
CA GLU A 223 26.20 5.89 -1.94
C GLU A 223 25.97 5.45 -3.38
N ALA A 224 26.01 6.39 -4.29
CA ALA A 224 26.13 6.09 -5.71
C ALA A 224 27.61 5.98 -6.09
N LEU A 225 27.98 4.87 -6.73
CA LEU A 225 29.35 4.62 -7.18
C LEU A 225 29.37 4.52 -8.70
N GLY A 226 30.45 4.99 -9.30
CA GLY A 226 30.57 4.97 -10.75
C GLY A 226 31.88 5.59 -11.23
N THR A 227 31.88 5.95 -12.52
CA THR A 227 33.01 6.55 -13.19
C THR A 227 32.64 7.89 -13.81
N SER A 228 33.57 8.84 -13.73
CA SER A 228 33.50 10.15 -14.38
C SER A 228 34.56 10.22 -15.46
N ALA A 229 34.19 10.68 -16.64
CA ALA A 229 35.16 10.91 -17.73
C ALA A 229 36.19 11.99 -17.35
N SER A 230 35.87 12.85 -16.40
CA SER A 230 36.75 13.97 -15.99
C SER A 230 37.69 13.58 -14.83
N THR A 231 37.25 12.77 -13.87
CA THR A 231 37.95 12.57 -12.59
C THR A 231 38.23 11.12 -12.26
N GLY A 232 37.73 10.15 -13.05
CA GLY A 232 37.86 8.71 -12.76
C GLY A 232 36.75 8.19 -11.82
N GLU A 233 37.08 7.25 -10.94
CA GLU A 233 36.10 6.67 -10.00
C GLU A 233 35.56 7.73 -9.03
N PHE A 234 34.27 7.64 -8.72
CA PHE A 234 33.64 8.49 -7.74
C PHE A 234 32.77 7.70 -6.77
N THR A 235 32.53 8.28 -5.59
CA THR A 235 31.54 7.86 -4.61
C THR A 235 30.74 9.09 -4.19
N LEU A 236 29.42 9.04 -4.35
CA LEU A 236 28.50 10.12 -3.99
C LEU A 236 27.58 9.66 -2.85
N PRO A 237 27.92 9.96 -1.58
CA PRO A 237 27.02 9.69 -0.48
C PRO A 237 25.84 10.69 -0.51
N ASN A 238 24.65 10.19 -0.28
CA ASN A 238 23.45 11.01 -0.10
C ASN A 238 22.44 10.33 0.84
N ILE A 239 21.49 11.12 1.29
CA ILE A 239 20.32 10.64 2.00
C ILE A 239 19.09 10.93 1.12
N VAL A 240 18.21 9.96 0.98
CA VAL A 240 16.90 10.17 0.34
C VAL A 240 15.79 9.87 1.31
N VAL A 241 14.73 10.67 1.28
CA VAL A 241 13.45 10.36 1.90
C VAL A 241 12.47 10.08 0.80
N LEU A 242 12.06 8.82 0.66
CA LEU A 242 11.25 8.31 -0.43
C LEU A 242 9.88 7.91 0.08
N THR A 243 8.83 8.52 -0.47
CA THR A 243 7.44 8.10 -0.28
C THR A 243 6.95 7.43 -1.56
N ALA A 244 6.52 6.17 -1.46
CA ALA A 244 5.97 5.40 -2.57
C ALA A 244 4.48 5.18 -2.37
N ARG A 245 3.68 5.42 -3.41
CA ARG A 245 2.24 5.11 -3.46
C ARG A 245 1.93 4.33 -4.72
N ASN A 246 1.14 3.28 -4.58
CA ASN A 246 0.74 2.42 -5.69
C ASN A 246 1.93 1.94 -6.55
N GLY A 247 3.06 1.62 -5.91
CA GLY A 247 4.27 1.13 -6.58
C GLY A 247 5.07 2.17 -7.35
N HIS A 248 4.87 3.47 -7.09
CA HIS A 248 5.57 4.58 -7.75
C HIS A 248 6.05 5.59 -6.70
N ILE A 249 7.13 6.31 -7.00
CA ILE A 249 7.57 7.45 -6.20
C ILE A 249 6.51 8.56 -6.30
N ALA A 250 5.86 8.85 -5.19
CA ALA A 250 4.97 10.01 -5.06
C ALA A 250 5.74 11.25 -4.60
N HIS A 251 6.70 11.08 -3.70
CA HIS A 251 7.54 12.17 -3.23
C HIS A 251 8.96 11.67 -2.96
N LEU A 252 9.95 12.36 -3.48
CA LEU A 252 11.37 12.11 -3.19
C LEU A 252 12.01 13.41 -2.71
N ARG A 253 12.65 13.39 -1.54
CA ARG A 253 13.57 14.44 -1.09
C ARG A 253 14.98 13.91 -1.17
N ASP A 254 15.80 14.47 -2.05
CA ASP A 254 17.18 14.06 -2.27
C ASP A 254 18.14 15.07 -1.64
N TYR A 255 18.76 14.65 -0.54
CA TYR A 255 19.78 15.43 0.17
C TYR A 255 21.15 15.18 -0.46
N VAL A 256 21.30 15.69 -1.69
CA VAL A 256 22.51 15.51 -2.50
C VAL A 256 23.73 16.10 -1.79
N ASN A 257 24.83 15.35 -1.74
CA ASN A 257 26.11 15.87 -1.35
C ASN A 257 26.71 16.71 -2.50
N ILE A 258 26.39 18.00 -2.50
CA ILE A 258 26.75 18.93 -3.57
C ILE A 258 28.28 19.02 -3.75
N LEU A 259 29.05 18.97 -2.65
CA LEU A 259 30.52 19.02 -2.70
C LEU A 259 31.09 17.81 -3.43
N ALA A 260 30.63 16.62 -3.05
CA ALA A 260 31.08 15.40 -3.70
C ALA A 260 30.67 15.34 -5.17
N ALA A 261 29.45 15.78 -5.50
CA ALA A 261 28.96 15.83 -6.88
C ALA A 261 29.76 16.81 -7.74
N THR A 262 30.08 18.00 -7.22
CA THR A 262 30.89 19.00 -7.90
C THR A 262 32.32 18.49 -8.15
N ALA A 263 32.93 17.86 -7.14
CA ALA A 263 34.25 17.23 -7.27
C ALA A 263 34.25 16.11 -8.33
N ALA A 264 33.23 15.22 -8.31
CA ALA A 264 33.12 14.14 -9.31
C ALA A 264 32.96 14.67 -10.75
N MET A 265 32.36 15.85 -10.93
CA MET A 265 32.25 16.52 -12.23
C MET A 265 33.52 17.25 -12.66
N GLY A 266 34.56 17.28 -11.82
CA GLY A 266 35.81 18.03 -12.10
C GLY A 266 35.63 19.54 -12.15
N ARG A 267 34.68 20.06 -11.35
CA ARG A 267 34.43 21.51 -11.23
C ARG A 267 35.03 22.02 -9.92
N ASP A 268 35.73 23.15 -9.98
CA ASP A 268 36.14 23.90 -8.78
C ASP A 268 34.93 24.62 -8.18
N MET A 269 34.92 24.75 -6.85
CA MET A 269 33.88 25.50 -6.15
C MET A 269 34.08 27.00 -6.23
#